data_0172a4ce38e40b248bf4c88a341c66b7
#
_entry.id   0172a4ce38e40b248bf4c88a341c66b7
#
_cell.length_a   1.000
_cell.length_b   1.000
_cell.length_c   1.000
_cell.angle_alpha   90.00
_cell.angle_beta   90.00
_cell.angle_gamma   90.00
#
_symmetry.space_group_name_H-M   'P 1'
#
loop_
_entity.id
_entity.type
_entity.pdbx_description
1 polymer ?
#
loop_
_entity_poly.entity_id
_entity_poly.type
_entity_poly.pdbx_seq_one_letter_code
_entity_poly.pdbx_strand_id
1 'polypeptide(L)'
;ILIGATTENPYFEVNGALLSRSSIFELQPLAKEDIKTLITRAVYDTVKGMGSYQAVIDEDALEFLADISGGDARSALNAVELGILTTERSADGKIRITLDVASECIQKRVVKYDKTGDNHYDTISAFIKSMRGSDPDAAVYYLAKMLYAGEDIKFIARRIMICASEDVGNADPMALTVAVSASQAVERIGMPEAQIILSQAVTYVATAPKSNAACNAIFDAMASVKRTKTTVPSHLQDAHYKGAQKLGHGIGYKYAHNYPHHYVEQQYLPDEIV
;
A
#
# COMPACT_ATOMS: atom_id res chain seq x y z
N ILE A 1 -27.14 -23.12 -5.90
CA ILE A 1 -26.71 -21.71 -5.76
C ILE A 1 -25.49 -21.72 -4.87
N LEU A 2 -24.38 -21.12 -5.32
CA LEU A 2 -23.16 -20.92 -4.53
C LEU A 2 -23.13 -19.47 -4.07
N ILE A 3 -22.92 -19.26 -2.76
CA ILE A 3 -22.72 -17.94 -2.17
C ILE A 3 -21.38 -17.96 -1.47
N GLY A 4 -20.46 -17.08 -1.87
CA GLY A 4 -19.18 -16.86 -1.23
C GLY A 4 -19.12 -15.47 -0.61
N ALA A 5 -18.44 -15.33 0.52
CA ALA A 5 -18.16 -14.04 1.14
C ALA A 5 -16.65 -13.93 1.38
N THR A 6 -16.08 -12.80 1.07
CA THR A 6 -14.66 -12.50 1.25
C THR A 6 -14.46 -11.04 1.63
N THR A 7 -13.40 -10.75 2.34
CA THR A 7 -12.91 -9.39 2.60
C THR A 7 -11.94 -8.92 1.51
N GLU A 8 -11.50 -9.84 0.64
CA GLU A 8 -10.60 -9.55 -0.47
C GLU A 8 -11.36 -9.04 -1.70
N ASN A 9 -10.68 -8.25 -2.52
CA ASN A 9 -11.27 -7.76 -3.77
C ASN A 9 -11.48 -8.93 -4.75
N PRO A 10 -12.72 -9.31 -5.06
CA PRO A 10 -13.01 -10.46 -5.89
C PRO A 10 -12.48 -10.33 -7.31
N TYR A 11 -12.23 -9.12 -7.80
CA TYR A 11 -11.66 -8.90 -9.14
C TYR A 11 -10.19 -9.31 -9.25
N PHE A 12 -9.47 -9.43 -8.13
CA PHE A 12 -8.09 -9.91 -8.08
C PHE A 12 -7.99 -11.38 -7.72
N GLU A 13 -8.86 -11.88 -6.83
CA GLU A 13 -8.73 -13.21 -6.22
C GLU A 13 -9.57 -14.28 -6.92
N VAL A 14 -10.69 -13.90 -7.54
CA VAL A 14 -11.60 -14.87 -8.15
C VAL A 14 -11.33 -14.99 -9.65
N ASN A 15 -11.31 -16.23 -10.13
CA ASN A 15 -11.12 -16.51 -11.56
C ASN A 15 -12.17 -15.77 -12.40
N GLY A 16 -11.70 -15.08 -13.47
CA GLY A 16 -12.53 -14.28 -14.34
C GLY A 16 -13.73 -15.04 -14.99
N ALA A 17 -13.58 -16.37 -15.20
CA ALA A 17 -14.66 -17.20 -15.69
C ALA A 17 -15.80 -17.40 -14.68
N LEU A 18 -15.49 -17.34 -13.37
CA LEU A 18 -16.48 -17.36 -12.29
C LEU A 18 -17.10 -15.97 -12.14
N LEU A 19 -16.31 -14.91 -12.20
CA LEU A 19 -16.79 -13.53 -12.09
C LEU A 19 -17.83 -13.21 -13.17
N SER A 20 -17.60 -13.63 -14.41
CA SER A 20 -18.52 -13.39 -15.54
C SER A 20 -19.90 -14.07 -15.36
N ARG A 21 -20.03 -15.01 -14.42
CA ARG A 21 -21.24 -15.76 -14.13
C ARG A 21 -21.79 -15.52 -12.71
N SER A 22 -21.21 -14.56 -12.00
CA SER A 22 -21.55 -14.23 -10.61
C SER A 22 -22.05 -12.81 -10.50
N SER A 23 -22.92 -12.55 -9.53
CA SER A 23 -23.28 -11.21 -9.10
C SER A 23 -22.44 -10.84 -7.89
N ILE A 24 -21.76 -9.69 -7.95
CA ILE A 24 -20.96 -9.17 -6.84
C ILE A 24 -21.81 -8.15 -6.10
N PHE A 25 -21.85 -8.29 -4.78
CA PHE A 25 -22.51 -7.37 -3.86
C PHE A 25 -21.45 -6.84 -2.88
N GLU A 26 -21.14 -5.57 -2.96
CA GLU A 26 -20.26 -4.90 -2.02
C GLU A 26 -21.06 -4.52 -0.77
N LEU A 27 -20.61 -5.04 0.39
CA LEU A 27 -21.19 -4.71 1.68
C LEU A 27 -20.49 -3.49 2.25
N GLN A 28 -21.26 -2.47 2.58
CA GLN A 28 -20.74 -1.26 3.23
C GLN A 28 -20.57 -1.47 4.74
N PRO A 29 -19.60 -0.79 5.39
CA PRO A 29 -19.50 -0.76 6.84
C PRO A 29 -20.84 -0.31 7.46
N LEU A 30 -21.16 -0.86 8.62
CA LEU A 30 -22.36 -0.45 9.35
C LEU A 30 -22.25 0.99 9.85
N ALA A 31 -23.34 1.73 9.77
CA ALA A 31 -23.40 3.07 10.35
C ALA A 31 -23.36 3.00 11.89
N LYS A 32 -22.96 4.10 12.53
CA LYS A 32 -22.92 4.19 14.01
C LYS A 32 -24.23 3.81 14.66
N GLU A 33 -25.35 4.25 14.10
CA GLU A 33 -26.70 3.95 14.62
C GLU A 33 -27.08 2.47 14.46
N ASP A 34 -26.59 1.80 13.43
CA ASP A 34 -26.77 0.36 13.27
C ASP A 34 -26.00 -0.40 14.36
N ILE A 35 -24.79 0.02 14.67
CA ILE A 35 -23.98 -0.55 15.75
C ILE A 35 -24.65 -0.33 17.10
N LYS A 36 -25.18 0.86 17.41
CA LYS A 36 -25.95 1.12 18.63
C LYS A 36 -27.15 0.17 18.75
N THR A 37 -27.87 -0.01 17.66
CA THR A 37 -29.00 -0.93 17.62
C THR A 37 -28.56 -2.36 17.93
N LEU A 38 -27.44 -2.82 17.37
CA LEU A 38 -26.90 -4.14 17.63
C LEU A 38 -26.44 -4.31 19.08
N ILE A 39 -25.73 -3.32 19.65
CA ILE A 39 -25.31 -3.32 21.06
C ILE A 39 -26.51 -3.37 21.98
N THR A 40 -27.50 -2.50 21.77
CA THR A 40 -28.73 -2.44 22.56
C THR A 40 -29.47 -3.80 22.55
N ARG A 41 -29.59 -4.39 21.38
CA ARG A 41 -30.16 -5.72 21.22
C ARG A 41 -29.35 -6.79 21.95
N ALA A 42 -28.02 -6.77 21.85
CA ALA A 42 -27.14 -7.72 22.52
C ALA A 42 -27.26 -7.64 24.04
N VAL A 43 -27.41 -6.45 24.61
CA VAL A 43 -27.54 -6.24 26.05
C VAL A 43 -28.92 -6.69 26.57
N TYR A 44 -30.01 -6.37 25.86
CA TYR A 44 -31.35 -6.47 26.40
C TYR A 44 -32.22 -7.65 25.86
N ASP A 45 -31.88 -8.21 24.70
CA ASP A 45 -32.61 -9.34 24.13
C ASP A 45 -32.33 -10.63 24.93
N THR A 46 -33.37 -11.24 25.50
CA THR A 46 -33.25 -12.45 26.33
C THR A 46 -33.10 -13.74 25.51
N VAL A 47 -33.42 -13.71 24.20
CA VAL A 47 -33.43 -14.87 23.32
C VAL A 47 -32.18 -14.92 22.44
N LYS A 48 -31.80 -13.77 21.87
CA LYS A 48 -30.66 -13.64 20.91
C LYS A 48 -29.51 -12.82 21.44
N GLY A 49 -29.61 -12.33 22.69
CA GLY A 49 -28.62 -11.53 23.37
C GLY A 49 -28.33 -12.03 24.77
N MET A 50 -27.78 -11.15 25.58
CA MET A 50 -27.36 -11.41 26.95
C MET A 50 -28.37 -10.84 27.98
N GLY A 51 -29.64 -10.61 27.63
CA GLY A 51 -30.64 -10.01 28.52
C GLY A 51 -30.88 -10.78 29.82
N SER A 52 -30.60 -12.10 29.84
CA SER A 52 -30.68 -12.94 31.05
C SER A 52 -29.66 -12.53 32.14
N TYR A 53 -28.59 -11.82 31.78
CA TYR A 53 -27.59 -11.32 32.75
C TYR A 53 -28.06 -10.06 33.49
N GLN A 54 -29.18 -9.45 33.05
CA GLN A 54 -29.73 -8.21 33.63
C GLN A 54 -28.70 -7.04 33.59
N ALA A 55 -27.93 -6.97 32.50
CA ALA A 55 -26.98 -5.89 32.28
C ALA A 55 -27.69 -4.61 31.81
N VAL A 56 -27.07 -3.48 32.14
CA VAL A 56 -27.48 -2.13 31.68
C VAL A 56 -26.24 -1.46 31.13
N ILE A 57 -26.39 -0.79 30.01
CA ILE A 57 -25.31 0.01 29.39
C ILE A 57 -25.66 1.50 29.51
N ASP A 58 -24.72 2.30 29.96
CA ASP A 58 -24.87 3.75 30.03
C ASP A 58 -24.75 4.36 28.62
N GLU A 59 -25.45 5.50 28.40
CA GLU A 59 -25.56 6.09 27.05
C GLU A 59 -24.20 6.53 26.48
N ASP A 60 -23.30 7.05 27.31
CA ASP A 60 -21.94 7.43 26.94
C ASP A 60 -21.07 6.20 26.59
N ALA A 61 -21.26 5.08 27.28
CA ALA A 61 -20.60 3.82 26.94
C ALA A 61 -21.12 3.25 25.61
N LEU A 62 -22.43 3.34 25.36
CA LEU A 62 -23.04 2.94 24.09
C LEU A 62 -22.54 3.77 22.92
N GLU A 63 -22.50 5.10 23.09
CA GLU A 63 -21.96 6.03 22.10
C GLU A 63 -20.49 5.74 21.81
N PHE A 64 -19.70 5.56 22.85
CA PHE A 64 -18.25 5.26 22.75
C PHE A 64 -18.00 3.95 22.00
N LEU A 65 -18.67 2.85 22.37
CA LEU A 65 -18.50 1.55 21.70
C LEU A 65 -18.93 1.61 20.23
N ALA A 66 -20.00 2.29 19.92
CA ALA A 66 -20.48 2.44 18.56
C ALA A 66 -19.49 3.25 17.69
N ASP A 67 -18.89 4.30 18.25
CA ASP A 67 -17.91 5.13 17.55
C ASP A 67 -16.58 4.40 17.33
N ILE A 68 -16.03 3.81 18.41
CA ILE A 68 -14.70 3.19 18.36
C ILE A 68 -14.67 1.90 17.52
N SER A 69 -15.82 1.21 17.36
CA SER A 69 -15.92 0.00 16.54
C SER A 69 -15.75 0.26 15.04
N GLY A 70 -15.96 1.52 14.59
CA GLY A 70 -15.74 1.92 13.19
C GLY A 70 -16.56 1.12 12.18
N GLY A 71 -17.81 0.71 12.55
CA GLY A 71 -18.68 -0.09 11.70
C GLY A 71 -18.48 -1.61 11.81
N ASP A 72 -17.59 -2.07 12.70
CA ASP A 72 -17.37 -3.49 12.97
C ASP A 72 -18.26 -4.00 14.11
N ALA A 73 -19.36 -4.64 13.76
CA ALA A 73 -20.29 -5.24 14.71
C ALA A 73 -19.64 -6.27 15.63
N ARG A 74 -18.69 -7.07 15.13
CA ARG A 74 -18.04 -8.12 15.93
C ARG A 74 -17.19 -7.51 17.05
N SER A 75 -16.43 -6.47 16.74
CA SER A 75 -15.61 -5.76 17.72
C SER A 75 -16.49 -5.16 18.82
N ALA A 76 -17.59 -4.50 18.45
CA ALA A 76 -18.53 -3.91 19.39
C ALA A 76 -19.21 -4.98 20.28
N LEU A 77 -19.69 -6.07 19.69
CA LEU A 77 -20.36 -7.13 20.42
C LEU A 77 -19.43 -7.90 21.35
N ASN A 78 -18.19 -8.16 20.94
CA ASN A 78 -17.18 -8.79 21.80
C ASN A 78 -16.84 -7.92 23.03
N ALA A 79 -16.76 -6.59 22.87
CA ALA A 79 -16.51 -5.69 23.97
C ALA A 79 -17.67 -5.70 24.98
N VAL A 80 -18.91 -5.71 24.47
CA VAL A 80 -20.12 -5.83 25.30
C VAL A 80 -20.17 -7.16 26.05
N GLU A 81 -19.92 -8.28 25.36
CA GLU A 81 -19.88 -9.61 25.96
C GLU A 81 -18.83 -9.66 27.07
N LEU A 82 -17.61 -9.19 26.80
CA LEU A 82 -16.55 -9.15 27.79
C LEU A 82 -16.96 -8.29 29.01
N GLY A 83 -17.51 -7.10 28.78
CA GLY A 83 -17.99 -6.21 29.84
C GLY A 83 -19.06 -6.85 30.71
N ILE A 84 -20.01 -7.57 30.12
CA ILE A 84 -21.06 -8.28 30.88
C ILE A 84 -20.46 -9.44 31.69
N LEU A 85 -19.50 -10.19 31.15
CA LEU A 85 -18.94 -11.37 31.80
C LEU A 85 -17.92 -11.04 32.89
N THR A 86 -17.24 -9.89 32.82
CA THR A 86 -16.15 -9.54 33.73
C THR A 86 -16.53 -8.49 34.78
N THR A 87 -17.64 -7.76 34.59
CA THR A 87 -18.07 -6.73 35.55
C THR A 87 -18.88 -7.35 36.69
N GLU A 88 -18.54 -7.02 37.91
CA GLU A 88 -19.28 -7.43 39.10
C GLU A 88 -20.66 -6.76 39.13
N ARG A 89 -21.62 -7.44 39.77
CA ARG A 89 -22.98 -6.90 39.97
C ARG A 89 -22.95 -5.76 40.98
N SER A 90 -23.61 -4.67 40.62
CA SER A 90 -23.87 -3.55 41.51
C SER A 90 -24.79 -3.94 42.70
N ALA A 91 -24.92 -3.08 43.69
CA ALA A 91 -25.77 -3.31 44.87
C ALA A 91 -27.27 -3.55 44.53
N ASP A 92 -27.70 -3.08 43.36
CA ASP A 92 -29.05 -3.33 42.81
C ASP A 92 -29.16 -4.66 42.04
N GLY A 93 -28.13 -5.49 42.06
CA GLY A 93 -28.06 -6.79 41.41
C GLY A 93 -27.84 -6.75 39.91
N LYS A 94 -27.68 -5.56 39.29
CA LYS A 94 -27.45 -5.39 37.84
C LYS A 94 -25.98 -5.29 37.51
N ILE A 95 -25.60 -5.73 36.32
CA ILE A 95 -24.28 -5.47 35.72
C ILE A 95 -24.35 -4.15 34.99
N ARG A 96 -23.51 -3.16 35.36
CA ARG A 96 -23.54 -1.85 34.73
C ARG A 96 -22.29 -1.65 33.86
N ILE A 97 -22.51 -1.48 32.55
CA ILE A 97 -21.46 -1.16 31.58
C ILE A 97 -21.35 0.36 31.53
N THR A 98 -20.39 0.90 32.26
CA THR A 98 -20.02 2.32 32.25
C THR A 98 -19.03 2.60 31.14
N LEU A 99 -18.71 3.89 30.88
CA LEU A 99 -17.67 4.30 29.93
C LEU A 99 -16.30 3.70 30.30
N ASP A 100 -15.96 3.62 31.59
CA ASP A 100 -14.69 3.03 32.03
C ASP A 100 -14.63 1.53 31.69
N VAL A 101 -15.68 0.78 32.03
CA VAL A 101 -15.81 -0.64 31.66
C VAL A 101 -15.72 -0.83 30.14
N ALA A 102 -16.44 -0.02 29.37
CA ALA A 102 -16.41 -0.07 27.92
C ALA A 102 -15.01 0.19 27.34
N SER A 103 -14.29 1.15 27.93
CA SER A 103 -12.91 1.50 27.55
C SER A 103 -11.91 0.37 27.84
N GLU A 104 -12.08 -0.34 28.96
CA GLU A 104 -11.24 -1.48 29.33
C GLU A 104 -11.52 -2.70 28.45
N CYS A 105 -12.78 -2.92 28.05
CA CYS A 105 -13.20 -4.08 27.28
C CYS A 105 -12.90 -3.96 25.80
N ILE A 106 -12.80 -2.75 25.27
CA ILE A 106 -12.40 -2.56 23.89
C ILE A 106 -10.87 -2.59 23.85
N GLN A 107 -10.31 -3.75 23.56
CA GLN A 107 -8.87 -3.83 23.29
C GLN A 107 -8.55 -2.78 22.23
N LYS A 108 -7.50 -1.97 22.53
CA LYS A 108 -7.03 -0.87 21.67
C LYS A 108 -7.35 -1.13 20.21
N ARG A 109 -7.98 -0.15 19.57
CA ARG A 109 -8.19 -0.12 18.14
C ARG A 109 -6.91 -0.61 17.45
N VAL A 110 -6.84 -1.90 17.17
CA VAL A 110 -6.05 -2.32 16.04
C VAL A 110 -6.76 -1.64 14.90
N VAL A 111 -6.18 -0.56 14.38
CA VAL A 111 -6.62 -0.05 13.09
C VAL A 111 -6.68 -1.30 12.23
N LYS A 112 -7.86 -1.70 11.82
CA LYS A 112 -8.06 -2.76 10.85
C LYS A 112 -7.45 -2.27 9.53
N TYR A 113 -6.17 -2.31 9.50
CA TYR A 113 -5.37 -2.39 8.33
C TYR A 113 -5.35 -3.89 8.05
N ASP A 114 -6.36 -4.32 7.34
CA ASP A 114 -6.40 -5.67 6.82
C ASP A 114 -5.24 -5.76 5.83
N LYS A 115 -4.17 -6.50 6.22
CA LYS A 115 -2.94 -6.61 5.41
C LYS A 115 -3.20 -7.19 4.01
N THR A 116 -4.42 -7.65 3.76
CA THR A 116 -4.87 -8.29 2.54
C THR A 116 -6.15 -7.67 1.95
N GLY A 117 -6.78 -6.69 2.62
CA GLY A 117 -8.05 -6.10 2.17
C GLY A 117 -7.92 -4.83 1.33
N ASP A 118 -9.01 -4.39 0.71
CA ASP A 118 -9.07 -3.19 -0.15
C ASP A 118 -8.50 -1.93 0.51
N ASN A 119 -8.71 -1.73 1.82
CA ASN A 119 -8.13 -0.63 2.58
C ASN A 119 -6.58 -0.61 2.61
N HIS A 120 -5.94 -1.78 2.52
CA HIS A 120 -4.49 -1.90 2.43
C HIS A 120 -4.00 -1.34 1.08
N TYR A 121 -4.56 -1.85 -0.01
CA TYR A 121 -4.19 -1.42 -1.35
C TYR A 121 -4.52 0.05 -1.59
N ASP A 122 -5.65 0.54 -1.08
CA ASP A 122 -6.05 1.94 -1.17
C ASP A 122 -5.08 2.86 -0.42
N THR A 123 -4.64 2.48 0.78
CA THR A 123 -3.67 3.26 1.56
C THR A 123 -2.31 3.31 0.86
N ILE A 124 -1.82 2.18 0.34
CA ILE A 124 -0.57 2.13 -0.44
C ILE A 124 -0.70 2.97 -1.72
N SER A 125 -1.82 2.85 -2.41
CA SER A 125 -2.10 3.63 -3.62
C SER A 125 -2.12 5.14 -3.32
N ALA A 126 -2.77 5.54 -2.25
CA ALA A 126 -2.81 6.93 -1.80
C ALA A 126 -1.41 7.45 -1.40
N PHE A 127 -0.63 6.64 -0.69
CA PHE A 127 0.75 6.94 -0.33
C PHE A 127 1.62 7.23 -1.56
N ILE A 128 1.60 6.34 -2.56
CA ILE A 128 2.36 6.50 -3.79
C ILE A 128 1.88 7.73 -4.56
N LYS A 129 0.56 7.92 -4.70
CA LYS A 129 -0.03 9.05 -5.41
C LYS A 129 0.28 10.39 -4.75
N SER A 130 0.39 10.43 -3.42
CA SER A 130 0.78 11.64 -2.68
C SER A 130 2.23 12.03 -2.96
N MET A 131 3.16 11.08 -2.94
CA MET A 131 4.56 11.35 -3.32
C MET A 131 4.68 11.79 -4.79
N ARG A 132 3.97 11.10 -5.70
CA ARG A 132 3.91 11.43 -7.12
C ARG A 132 3.30 12.81 -7.37
N GLY A 133 2.24 13.15 -6.65
CA GLY A 133 1.53 14.42 -6.74
C GLY A 133 2.19 15.59 -6.01
N SER A 134 3.37 15.37 -5.38
CA SER A 134 4.11 16.39 -4.66
C SER A 134 3.37 16.97 -3.45
N ASP A 135 2.63 16.12 -2.73
CA ASP A 135 1.99 16.46 -1.46
C ASP A 135 2.72 15.75 -0.30
N PRO A 136 3.70 16.40 0.36
CA PRO A 136 4.46 15.81 1.44
C PRO A 136 3.62 15.55 2.70
N ASP A 137 2.64 16.38 2.99
CA ASP A 137 1.79 16.23 4.18
C ASP A 137 0.92 14.98 4.07
N ALA A 138 0.26 14.79 2.92
CA ALA A 138 -0.49 13.57 2.65
C ALA A 138 0.42 12.33 2.61
N ALA A 139 1.62 12.42 2.02
CA ALA A 139 2.56 11.32 1.97
C ALA A 139 3.00 10.86 3.36
N VAL A 140 3.32 11.79 4.27
CA VAL A 140 3.67 11.48 5.66
C VAL A 140 2.46 10.95 6.44
N TYR A 141 1.26 11.47 6.19
CA TYR A 141 0.04 10.96 6.81
C TYR A 141 -0.21 9.49 6.45
N TYR A 142 -0.12 9.13 5.15
CA TYR A 142 -0.30 7.73 4.73
C TYR A 142 0.84 6.83 5.18
N LEU A 143 2.08 7.33 5.25
CA LEU A 143 3.20 6.63 5.91
C LEU A 143 2.85 6.29 7.36
N ALA A 144 2.41 7.28 8.14
CA ALA A 144 2.04 7.08 9.54
C ALA A 144 0.89 6.07 9.68
N LYS A 145 -0.11 6.12 8.79
CA LYS A 145 -1.22 5.17 8.75
C LYS A 145 -0.75 3.74 8.50
N MET A 146 0.18 3.53 7.56
CA MET A 146 0.79 2.21 7.29
C MET A 146 1.62 1.71 8.48
N LEU A 147 2.47 2.56 9.06
CA LEU A 147 3.30 2.21 10.23
C LEU A 147 2.46 1.86 11.45
N TYR A 148 1.41 2.65 11.73
CA TYR A 148 0.49 2.40 12.84
C TYR A 148 -0.24 1.06 12.67
N ALA A 149 -0.55 0.69 11.45
CA ALA A 149 -1.17 -0.58 11.10
C ALA A 149 -0.20 -1.78 11.12
N GLY A 150 1.08 -1.55 11.37
CA GLY A 150 2.10 -2.59 11.42
C GLY A 150 2.56 -3.11 10.06
N GLU A 151 2.52 -2.25 9.02
CA GLU A 151 3.07 -2.59 7.71
C GLU A 151 4.57 -2.85 7.78
N ASP A 152 5.05 -3.74 6.93
CA ASP A 152 6.47 -4.06 6.83
C ASP A 152 7.26 -2.82 6.36
N ILE A 153 8.18 -2.34 7.22
CA ILE A 153 9.03 -1.18 6.92
C ILE A 153 9.89 -1.39 5.67
N LYS A 154 10.24 -2.63 5.35
CA LYS A 154 10.99 -2.98 4.12
C LYS A 154 10.12 -2.84 2.89
N PHE A 155 8.84 -3.22 3.00
CA PHE A 155 7.88 -2.99 1.93
C PHE A 155 7.69 -1.50 1.68
N ILE A 156 7.50 -0.69 2.72
CA ILE A 156 7.37 0.78 2.61
C ILE A 156 8.62 1.37 1.93
N ALA A 157 9.83 1.03 2.41
CA ALA A 157 11.08 1.51 1.84
C ALA A 157 11.20 1.16 0.34
N ARG A 158 10.81 -0.04 -0.05
CA ARG A 158 10.77 -0.49 -1.45
C ARG A 158 9.84 0.38 -2.31
N ARG A 159 8.66 0.75 -1.78
CA ARG A 159 7.74 1.64 -2.50
C ARG A 159 8.30 3.04 -2.69
N ILE A 160 9.05 3.56 -1.72
CA ILE A 160 9.76 4.85 -1.83
C ILE A 160 10.83 4.78 -2.92
N MET A 161 11.65 3.71 -2.96
CA MET A 161 12.68 3.51 -4.01
C MET A 161 12.06 3.46 -5.41
N ILE A 162 10.95 2.75 -5.57
CA ILE A 162 10.25 2.67 -6.86
C ILE A 162 9.78 4.07 -7.28
N CYS A 163 9.10 4.81 -6.38
CA CYS A 163 8.62 6.16 -6.67
C CYS A 163 9.77 7.12 -7.00
N ALA A 164 10.91 7.02 -6.31
CA ALA A 164 12.11 7.81 -6.60
C ALA A 164 12.64 7.57 -8.03
N SER A 165 12.55 6.34 -8.55
CA SER A 165 12.99 6.01 -9.90
C SER A 165 11.93 6.28 -10.97
N GLU A 166 10.67 5.95 -10.68
CA GLU A 166 9.54 6.02 -11.62
C GLU A 166 9.06 7.45 -11.83
N ASP A 167 8.89 8.21 -10.72
CA ASP A 167 8.21 9.50 -10.73
C ASP A 167 9.17 10.70 -10.64
N VAL A 168 10.34 10.54 -10.00
CA VAL A 168 11.38 11.57 -9.93
C VAL A 168 12.43 11.34 -11.00
N GLY A 169 12.98 10.13 -11.09
CA GLY A 169 13.94 9.72 -12.11
C GLY A 169 15.13 10.68 -12.19
N ASN A 170 15.49 11.07 -13.43
CA ASN A 170 16.62 11.95 -13.70
C ASN A 170 16.34 13.45 -13.47
N ALA A 171 15.11 13.83 -13.06
CA ALA A 171 14.84 15.19 -12.64
C ALA A 171 15.59 15.55 -11.34
N ASP A 172 15.75 14.56 -10.45
CA ASP A 172 16.62 14.63 -9.28
C ASP A 172 17.21 13.24 -8.97
N PRO A 173 18.40 12.90 -9.49
CA PRO A 173 19.04 11.61 -9.27
C PRO A 173 19.34 11.31 -7.80
N MET A 174 19.40 12.32 -6.94
CA MET A 174 19.64 12.15 -5.51
C MET A 174 18.47 11.48 -4.81
N ALA A 175 17.25 11.59 -5.34
CA ALA A 175 16.05 10.96 -4.76
C ALA A 175 16.21 9.45 -4.61
N LEU A 176 16.73 8.75 -5.61
CA LEU A 176 17.02 7.32 -5.52
C LEU A 176 18.10 7.01 -4.50
N THR A 177 19.16 7.81 -4.42
CA THR A 177 20.24 7.66 -3.45
C THR A 177 19.71 7.78 -2.02
N VAL A 178 18.88 8.79 -1.74
CA VAL A 178 18.23 8.98 -0.44
C VAL A 178 17.32 7.80 -0.09
N ALA A 179 16.50 7.35 -1.04
CA ALA A 179 15.60 6.22 -0.84
C ALA A 179 16.34 4.91 -0.55
N VAL A 180 17.43 4.63 -1.26
CA VAL A 180 18.28 3.44 -1.04
C VAL A 180 18.97 3.53 0.33
N SER A 181 19.54 4.68 0.68
CA SER A 181 20.18 4.89 1.99
C SER A 181 19.18 4.70 3.14
N ALA A 182 17.96 5.23 2.99
CA ALA A 182 16.89 5.03 3.95
C ALA A 182 16.52 3.54 4.09
N SER A 183 16.38 2.82 2.97
CA SER A 183 16.09 1.37 2.99
C SER A 183 17.15 0.58 3.77
N GLN A 184 18.44 0.86 3.55
CA GLN A 184 19.52 0.20 4.27
C GLN A 184 19.55 0.57 5.77
N ALA A 185 19.23 1.82 6.09
CA ALA A 185 19.23 2.30 7.47
C ALA A 185 18.08 1.69 8.28
N VAL A 186 16.87 1.61 7.73
CA VAL A 186 15.71 1.03 8.45
C VAL A 186 15.89 -0.46 8.73
N GLU A 187 16.59 -1.19 7.87
CA GLU A 187 16.92 -2.61 8.12
C GLU A 187 17.87 -2.81 9.31
N ARG A 188 18.75 -1.85 9.56
CA ARG A 188 19.73 -1.93 10.66
C ARG A 188 19.18 -1.42 11.97
N ILE A 189 18.34 -0.40 11.93
CA ILE A 189 17.86 0.31 13.11
C ILE A 189 16.55 -0.30 13.63
N GLY A 190 15.58 -0.59 12.72
CA GLY A 190 14.27 -1.10 13.12
C GLY A 190 13.36 -0.03 13.73
N MET A 191 12.17 -0.47 14.16
CA MET A 191 11.22 0.39 14.86
C MET A 191 11.62 0.56 16.33
N PRO A 192 11.30 1.71 16.97
CA PRO A 192 10.49 2.81 16.45
C PRO A 192 11.25 3.85 15.61
N GLU A 193 12.57 3.90 15.63
CA GLU A 193 13.37 4.97 15.00
C GLU A 193 13.32 4.95 13.47
N ALA A 194 13.05 3.80 12.85
CA ALA A 194 12.89 3.66 11.40
C ALA A 194 11.83 4.62 10.83
N GLN A 195 10.80 4.98 11.60
CA GLN A 195 9.77 5.94 11.18
C GLN A 195 10.34 7.31 10.81
N ILE A 196 11.39 7.75 11.51
CA ILE A 196 12.05 9.05 11.26
C ILE A 196 12.78 9.03 9.92
N ILE A 197 13.51 7.94 9.66
CA ILE A 197 14.26 7.73 8.42
C ILE A 197 13.32 7.64 7.22
N LEU A 198 12.23 6.88 7.36
CA LEU A 198 11.21 6.76 6.31
C LEU A 198 10.55 8.12 6.04
N SER A 199 10.22 8.90 7.08
CA SER A 199 9.63 10.22 6.93
C SER A 199 10.57 11.17 6.17
N GLN A 200 11.88 11.17 6.46
CA GLN A 200 12.87 11.95 5.72
C GLN A 200 12.89 11.59 4.23
N ALA A 201 12.93 10.29 3.91
CA ALA A 201 12.95 9.84 2.52
C ALA A 201 11.64 10.18 1.78
N VAL A 202 10.50 10.01 2.43
CA VAL A 202 9.18 10.33 1.89
C VAL A 202 9.06 11.81 1.56
N THR A 203 9.43 12.70 2.50
CA THR A 203 9.37 14.14 2.28
C THR A 203 10.30 14.59 1.17
N TYR A 204 11.52 14.00 1.10
CA TYR A 204 12.45 14.29 0.02
C TYR A 204 11.86 13.91 -1.35
N VAL A 205 11.37 12.68 -1.50
CA VAL A 205 10.80 12.19 -2.76
C VAL A 205 9.54 12.97 -3.14
N ALA A 206 8.69 13.29 -2.16
CA ALA A 206 7.48 14.07 -2.41
C ALA A 206 7.78 15.49 -2.91
N THR A 207 8.83 16.16 -2.38
CA THR A 207 9.18 17.53 -2.76
C THR A 207 10.14 17.64 -3.94
N ALA A 208 10.74 16.54 -4.39
CA ALA A 208 11.63 16.51 -5.54
C ALA A 208 10.90 16.86 -6.85
N PRO A 209 11.58 17.47 -7.84
CA PRO A 209 11.04 17.61 -9.19
C PRO A 209 10.62 16.25 -9.77
N LYS A 210 9.57 16.23 -10.58
CA LYS A 210 9.02 14.99 -11.13
C LYS A 210 9.33 14.83 -12.62
N SER A 211 9.76 13.60 -12.99
CA SER A 211 9.90 13.17 -14.38
C SER A 211 9.82 11.65 -14.48
N ASN A 212 8.89 11.16 -15.26
CA ASN A 212 8.77 9.74 -15.59
C ASN A 212 9.42 9.37 -16.93
N ALA A 213 10.25 10.25 -17.49
CA ALA A 213 10.85 10.06 -18.81
C ALA A 213 11.66 8.76 -18.90
N ALA A 214 12.47 8.44 -17.87
CA ALA A 214 13.27 7.21 -17.85
C ALA A 214 12.37 5.95 -17.77
N CYS A 215 11.29 6.01 -17.03
CA CYS A 215 10.30 4.94 -16.93
C CYS A 215 9.59 4.70 -18.27
N ASN A 216 9.09 5.76 -18.91
CA ASN A 216 8.45 5.67 -20.22
C ASN A 216 9.42 5.16 -21.29
N ALA A 217 10.67 5.65 -21.30
CA ALA A 217 11.69 5.25 -22.26
C ALA A 217 11.91 3.73 -22.27
N ILE A 218 12.05 3.10 -21.11
CA ILE A 218 12.25 1.64 -21.06
C ILE A 218 11.00 0.87 -21.48
N PHE A 219 9.81 1.33 -21.10
CA PHE A 219 8.55 0.67 -21.51
C PHE A 219 8.32 0.75 -23.01
N ASP A 220 8.56 1.92 -23.62
CA ASP A 220 8.43 2.11 -25.08
C ASP A 220 9.48 1.29 -25.83
N ALA A 221 10.74 1.27 -25.37
CA ALA A 221 11.77 0.43 -25.92
C ALA A 221 11.43 -1.06 -25.85
N MET A 222 10.93 -1.54 -24.70
CA MET A 222 10.48 -2.94 -24.53
C MET A 222 9.30 -3.28 -25.43
N ALA A 223 8.37 -2.35 -25.64
CA ALA A 223 7.26 -2.54 -26.58
C ALA A 223 7.76 -2.61 -28.03
N SER A 224 8.75 -1.79 -28.40
CA SER A 224 9.39 -1.80 -29.71
C SER A 224 10.12 -3.11 -29.98
N VAL A 225 10.96 -3.57 -29.04
CA VAL A 225 11.68 -4.85 -29.15
C VAL A 225 10.74 -6.05 -29.34
N LYS A 226 9.57 -6.04 -28.69
CA LYS A 226 8.58 -7.11 -28.82
C LYS A 226 7.89 -7.14 -30.22
N ARG A 227 7.79 -5.98 -30.88
CA ARG A 227 7.08 -5.85 -32.15
C ARG A 227 7.98 -6.07 -33.38
N THR A 228 9.24 -5.71 -33.29
CA THR A 228 10.13 -5.60 -34.44
C THR A 228 11.37 -6.45 -34.24
N LYS A 229 11.64 -7.37 -35.18
CA LYS A 229 12.95 -8.03 -35.27
C LYS A 229 13.94 -7.02 -35.83
N THR A 230 15.03 -6.82 -35.10
CA THR A 230 16.06 -5.87 -35.46
C THR A 230 17.42 -6.55 -35.59
N THR A 231 18.30 -5.94 -36.36
CA THR A 231 19.70 -6.38 -36.50
C THR A 231 20.60 -5.25 -36.00
N VAL A 232 21.56 -5.58 -35.12
CA VAL A 232 22.55 -4.60 -34.67
C VAL A 232 23.34 -4.10 -35.88
N PRO A 233 23.48 -2.77 -36.08
CA PRO A 233 24.28 -2.20 -37.18
C PRO A 233 25.66 -2.80 -37.24
N SER A 234 26.20 -3.11 -38.43
CA SER A 234 27.43 -3.88 -38.61
C SER A 234 28.65 -3.22 -37.96
N HIS A 235 28.72 -1.89 -37.97
CA HIS A 235 29.82 -1.12 -37.33
C HIS A 235 29.80 -1.19 -35.79
N LEU A 236 28.66 -1.54 -35.17
CA LEU A 236 28.51 -1.73 -33.72
C LEU A 236 28.68 -3.19 -33.28
N GLN A 237 28.71 -4.15 -34.22
CA GLN A 237 28.88 -5.55 -33.89
C GLN A 237 30.29 -5.83 -33.38
N ASP A 238 30.42 -6.83 -32.50
CA ASP A 238 31.69 -7.21 -31.90
C ASP A 238 32.75 -7.58 -32.96
N ALA A 239 33.90 -6.95 -32.89
CA ALA A 239 35.01 -7.13 -33.80
C ALA A 239 36.26 -7.81 -33.16
N HIS A 240 36.14 -8.31 -31.92
CA HIS A 240 37.29 -8.83 -31.16
C HIS A 240 37.69 -10.28 -31.51
N TYR A 241 36.98 -10.94 -32.43
CA TYR A 241 37.26 -12.32 -32.82
C TYR A 241 37.86 -12.44 -34.23
N LYS A 242 38.65 -13.54 -34.44
CA LYS A 242 39.26 -13.80 -35.78
C LYS A 242 38.20 -13.96 -36.84
N GLY A 243 38.27 -13.15 -37.89
CA GLY A 243 37.32 -13.20 -39.02
C GLY A 243 36.19 -12.17 -38.95
N ALA A 244 36.01 -11.44 -37.84
CA ALA A 244 35.00 -10.38 -37.71
C ALA A 244 35.06 -9.36 -38.88
N GLN A 245 36.26 -8.91 -39.25
CA GLN A 245 36.44 -8.00 -40.37
C GLN A 245 36.01 -8.56 -41.72
N LYS A 246 36.11 -9.90 -41.94
CA LYS A 246 35.64 -10.53 -43.17
C LYS A 246 34.09 -10.52 -43.27
N LEU A 247 33.44 -10.40 -42.12
CA LEU A 247 31.98 -10.29 -42.01
C LEU A 247 31.53 -8.82 -41.98
N GLY A 248 32.43 -7.88 -42.02
CA GLY A 248 32.12 -6.44 -41.97
C GLY A 248 31.85 -5.90 -40.56
N HIS A 249 32.10 -6.71 -39.51
CA HIS A 249 31.80 -6.31 -38.14
C HIS A 249 32.79 -5.29 -37.62
N GLY A 250 32.32 -4.22 -37.00
CA GLY A 250 33.11 -3.15 -36.43
C GLY A 250 33.71 -2.18 -37.45
N ILE A 251 33.52 -2.44 -38.78
CA ILE A 251 34.10 -1.55 -39.81
C ILE A 251 33.28 -0.25 -39.83
N GLY A 252 34.02 0.89 -39.76
CA GLY A 252 33.41 2.20 -39.78
C GLY A 252 32.96 2.73 -38.41
N TYR A 253 33.16 1.98 -37.32
CA TYR A 253 32.88 2.47 -35.99
C TYR A 253 33.75 3.68 -35.64
N LYS A 254 33.14 4.78 -35.22
CA LYS A 254 33.81 5.99 -34.80
C LYS A 254 33.90 6.00 -33.27
N TYR A 255 35.11 5.84 -32.74
CA TYR A 255 35.37 5.86 -31.31
C TYR A 255 35.22 7.28 -30.77
N ALA A 256 34.20 7.58 -30.01
CA ALA A 256 33.84 8.93 -29.58
C ALA A 256 34.97 9.67 -28.83
N HIS A 257 35.82 8.96 -28.05
CA HIS A 257 36.94 9.57 -27.33
C HIS A 257 38.03 10.15 -28.23
N ASN A 258 38.06 9.80 -29.52
CA ASN A 258 38.99 10.38 -30.47
C ASN A 258 38.51 11.72 -31.06
N TYR A 259 37.33 12.19 -30.66
CA TYR A 259 36.70 13.41 -31.19
C TYR A 259 36.52 14.48 -30.11
N PRO A 260 36.44 15.77 -30.50
CA PRO A 260 36.23 16.85 -29.53
C PRO A 260 34.99 16.61 -28.66
N HIS A 261 35.11 16.95 -27.39
CA HIS A 261 34.03 16.76 -26.38
C HIS A 261 33.53 15.30 -26.24
N HIS A 262 34.33 14.31 -26.73
CA HIS A 262 33.98 12.89 -26.72
C HIS A 262 32.64 12.59 -27.42
N TYR A 263 32.34 13.38 -28.45
CA TYR A 263 31.09 13.27 -29.23
C TYR A 263 31.42 13.17 -30.73
N VAL A 264 30.68 12.26 -31.38
CA VAL A 264 30.68 12.11 -32.83
C VAL A 264 29.33 11.59 -33.29
N GLU A 265 28.82 12.17 -34.37
CA GLU A 265 27.60 11.73 -34.97
C GLU A 265 27.82 10.39 -35.68
N GLN A 266 27.07 9.38 -35.25
CA GLN A 266 26.94 8.08 -35.90
C GLN A 266 25.62 7.42 -35.49
N GLN A 267 25.13 6.47 -36.28
CA GLN A 267 23.94 5.73 -35.97
C GLN A 267 24.20 4.65 -34.91
N TYR A 268 23.34 4.56 -33.90
CA TYR A 268 23.39 3.53 -32.85
C TYR A 268 22.17 2.63 -32.87
N LEU A 269 21.02 3.13 -33.33
CA LEU A 269 19.82 2.31 -33.44
C LEU A 269 19.83 1.46 -34.71
N PRO A 270 19.19 0.26 -34.68
CA PRO A 270 18.92 -0.52 -35.89
C PRO A 270 18.15 0.26 -36.94
N ASP A 271 18.37 -0.05 -38.21
CA ASP A 271 17.68 0.61 -39.36
C ASP A 271 16.17 0.49 -39.28
N GLU A 272 15.68 -0.61 -38.68
CA GLU A 272 14.25 -0.90 -38.54
C GLU A 272 13.55 -0.04 -37.47
N ILE A 273 14.32 0.71 -36.66
CA ILE A 273 13.81 1.54 -35.53
C ILE A 273 13.91 3.05 -35.84
N VAL A 274 14.67 3.43 -36.82
CA VAL A 274 14.88 4.85 -37.24
C VAL A 274 13.66 5.41 -37.98
#